data_fa247d0e442b33a622a8220820a629d3
#
_entry.id   fa247d0e442b33a622a8220820a629d3
#
_cell.length_a   1.000
_cell.length_b   1.000
_cell.length_c   1.000
_cell.angle_alpha   90.00
_cell.angle_beta   90.00
_cell.angle_gamma   90.00
#
_symmetry.space_group_name_H-M   'P 1'
#
loop_
_entity.id
_entity.type
_entity.pdbx_description
1 polymer ?
#
loop_
_entity_poly.entity_id
_entity_poly.type
_entity_poly.pdbx_seq_one_letter_code
_entity_poly.pdbx_strand_id
1 'polypeptide(L)'
;MRHSYPRDESQPIYAVLRLCSTFVTPYINSSVTVGRFPLPYSLMTRLMITIEDLYPIYLAHPVVSTDTRQLPKGCIFFALRGARFDGNQYARAALEAGAAYAIIDDPSAQIDERTILVEDSLKALQLLACHHRQQLDIPVIAITGTNGKTTTKELTAAVLSTTYRLLYTEGNLNNHIGVPLTLLRLTPEHQLALIEMGASKPGDIEELCAIAEPNYGLITNIGRAHLEGFGSIEGVRRTKGELYDSLRARKGIVFFRAEDKTLEEMSEGIDRIDYGTDPEARIVGQATPSTGDQLFLHFSWACPTLGIEQRAVQTHLVGDYN
;
A
#
# COMPACT_ATOMS: atom_id res chain seq x y z
N MET A 1 -16.38 -14.73 -26.89
CA MET A 1 -16.69 -13.44 -27.55
C MET A 1 -16.22 -12.35 -26.61
N ARG A 2 -15.13 -11.66 -26.96
CA ARG A 2 -14.59 -10.55 -26.17
C ARG A 2 -15.40 -9.30 -26.52
N HIS A 3 -16.22 -8.80 -25.61
CA HIS A 3 -16.81 -7.49 -25.74
C HIS A 3 -15.77 -6.45 -25.33
N SER A 4 -15.13 -5.86 -26.33
CA SER A 4 -14.34 -4.63 -26.15
C SER A 4 -15.32 -3.46 -26.08
N TYR A 5 -15.50 -2.89 -24.90
CA TYR A 5 -16.10 -1.57 -24.77
C TYR A 5 -15.13 -0.54 -25.36
N PRO A 6 -15.59 0.40 -26.21
CA PRO A 6 -14.75 1.47 -26.69
C PRO A 6 -14.30 2.33 -25.52
N ARG A 7 -12.97 2.50 -25.38
CA ARG A 7 -12.37 3.39 -24.38
C ARG A 7 -12.64 4.82 -24.84
N ASP A 8 -13.48 5.53 -24.10
CA ASP A 8 -13.68 6.96 -24.31
C ASP A 8 -12.46 7.71 -23.76
N GLU A 9 -11.51 7.99 -24.64
CA GLU A 9 -10.26 8.71 -24.33
C GLU A 9 -10.48 10.19 -23.97
N SER A 10 -11.70 10.70 -24.06
CA SER A 10 -12.07 12.07 -23.71
C SER A 10 -12.30 12.31 -22.23
N GLN A 11 -12.27 11.27 -21.39
CA GLN A 11 -12.45 11.40 -19.94
C GLN A 11 -11.23 12.07 -19.28
N PRO A 12 -11.42 13.12 -18.46
CA PRO A 12 -10.34 13.88 -17.83
C PRO A 12 -9.37 13.05 -16.98
N ILE A 13 -9.85 11.94 -16.43
CA ILE A 13 -9.07 11.02 -15.59
C ILE A 13 -8.00 10.27 -16.41
N TYR A 14 -8.26 9.99 -17.70
CA TYR A 14 -7.26 9.42 -18.61
C TYR A 14 -6.09 10.36 -18.86
N ALA A 15 -6.32 11.66 -18.78
CA ALA A 15 -5.28 12.65 -18.98
C ALA A 15 -4.29 12.71 -17.79
N VAL A 16 -4.76 12.62 -16.56
CA VAL A 16 -3.89 12.54 -15.36
C VAL A 16 -3.09 11.25 -15.36
N LEU A 17 -3.68 10.15 -15.85
CA LEU A 17 -3.03 8.84 -15.91
C LEU A 17 -2.16 8.66 -17.16
N ARG A 18 -2.41 9.41 -18.25
CA ARG A 18 -1.45 9.53 -19.36
C ARG A 18 -0.16 10.22 -18.93
N LEU A 19 -0.19 11.17 -17.99
CA LEU A 19 1.03 11.68 -17.37
C LEU A 19 1.82 10.54 -16.70
N CYS A 20 1.15 9.64 -16.03
CA CYS A 20 1.79 8.45 -15.45
C CYS A 20 2.25 7.45 -16.52
N SER A 21 1.48 7.22 -17.60
CA SER A 21 1.80 6.22 -18.62
C SER A 21 2.81 6.70 -19.68
N THR A 22 2.93 8.01 -19.94
CA THR A 22 3.94 8.54 -20.88
C THR A 22 5.35 8.46 -20.33
N PHE A 23 5.51 8.29 -19.01
CA PHE A 23 6.81 8.09 -18.36
C PHE A 23 7.14 6.62 -18.06
N VAL A 24 6.23 5.68 -18.33
CA VAL A 24 6.37 4.25 -17.97
C VAL A 24 6.90 3.36 -19.10
N THR A 25 7.24 3.90 -20.27
CA THR A 25 7.92 3.10 -21.30
C THR A 25 9.12 3.86 -21.88
N PRO A 26 10.37 3.36 -21.89
CA PRO A 26 10.77 1.95 -21.93
C PRO A 26 11.94 1.58 -20.98
N TYR A 27 11.78 0.70 -20.06
CA TYR A 27 12.92 -0.02 -19.45
C TYR A 27 12.52 -1.45 -19.06
N ILE A 28 12.27 -2.28 -20.07
CA ILE A 28 12.38 -3.74 -19.91
C ILE A 28 13.57 -4.17 -20.76
N ASN A 29 14.71 -4.32 -20.13
CA ASN A 29 15.75 -5.30 -20.42
C ASN A 29 17.05 -4.95 -19.69
N SER A 30 17.28 -5.57 -18.55
CA SER A 30 18.62 -5.97 -18.14
C SER A 30 18.52 -7.08 -17.11
N SER A 31 18.77 -8.28 -17.57
CA SER A 31 19.03 -9.46 -16.76
C SER A 31 20.22 -9.22 -15.83
N VAL A 32 19.95 -9.07 -14.52
CA VAL A 32 20.99 -9.14 -13.50
C VAL A 32 21.17 -10.60 -13.10
N THR A 33 22.26 -11.20 -13.56
CA THR A 33 22.72 -12.51 -13.14
C THR A 33 23.26 -12.40 -11.71
N VAL A 34 22.52 -12.87 -10.72
CA VAL A 34 23.02 -13.02 -9.35
C VAL A 34 23.94 -14.23 -9.30
N GLY A 35 25.22 -13.97 -9.09
CA GLY A 35 26.25 -15.01 -8.93
C GLY A 35 25.94 -15.86 -7.69
N ARG A 36 25.83 -17.18 -7.91
CA ARG A 36 25.80 -18.20 -6.86
C ARG A 36 27.17 -18.27 -6.17
N PHE A 37 27.23 -17.93 -4.91
CA PHE A 37 28.32 -18.38 -4.03
C PHE A 37 27.85 -19.58 -3.21
N PRO A 38 28.53 -20.71 -3.24
CA PRO A 38 28.22 -21.85 -2.39
C PRO A 38 28.91 -21.69 -1.04
N LEU A 39 28.14 -21.58 0.02
CA LEU A 39 28.64 -21.85 1.36
C LEU A 39 27.89 -23.05 1.94
N PRO A 40 28.58 -23.98 2.62
CA PRO A 40 27.97 -25.17 3.16
C PRO A 40 27.25 -24.83 4.48
N TYR A 41 25.94 -24.68 4.43
CA TYR A 41 25.10 -24.66 5.63
C TYR A 41 24.72 -26.11 5.97
N SER A 42 25.31 -26.60 7.05
CA SER A 42 25.11 -27.93 7.60
C SER A 42 23.69 -28.16 8.14
N LEU A 43 23.16 -29.30 7.89
CA LEU A 43 22.14 -30.18 8.48
C LEU A 43 20.99 -29.61 9.37
N MET A 44 21.00 -28.39 9.88
CA MET A 44 19.92 -27.81 10.66
C MET A 44 18.91 -26.96 9.86
N THR A 45 19.23 -26.58 8.64
CA THR A 45 18.42 -25.69 7.78
C THR A 45 17.33 -26.41 6.97
N ARG A 46 17.10 -27.68 7.18
CA ARG A 46 16.18 -28.52 6.39
C ARG A 46 14.78 -28.65 6.98
N LEU A 47 14.43 -27.88 8.02
CA LEU A 47 13.16 -28.00 8.75
C LEU A 47 12.23 -26.78 8.60
N MET A 48 12.67 -25.68 8.01
CA MET A 48 11.80 -24.51 7.84
C MET A 48 11.45 -24.34 6.36
N ILE A 49 10.16 -24.14 6.10
CA ILE A 49 9.64 -23.90 4.76
C ILE A 49 10.15 -22.56 4.22
N THR A 50 10.51 -22.50 2.94
CA THR A 50 10.87 -21.25 2.25
C THR A 50 9.60 -20.53 1.77
N ILE A 51 9.74 -19.26 1.35
CA ILE A 51 8.61 -18.52 0.76
C ILE A 51 8.22 -19.13 -0.58
N GLU A 52 9.17 -19.63 -1.36
CA GLU A 52 8.95 -20.33 -2.61
C GLU A 52 8.12 -21.62 -2.41
N ASP A 53 8.28 -22.29 -1.28
CA ASP A 53 7.50 -23.49 -0.94
C ASP A 53 6.12 -23.12 -0.33
N LEU A 54 6.02 -22.00 0.39
CA LEU A 54 4.77 -21.50 0.97
C LEU A 54 3.85 -20.88 -0.09
N TYR A 55 4.41 -20.28 -1.13
CA TYR A 55 3.63 -19.57 -2.14
C TYR A 55 2.66 -20.46 -2.94
N PRO A 56 3.00 -21.68 -3.38
CA PRO A 56 2.04 -22.61 -3.99
C PRO A 56 0.88 -23.00 -3.04
N ILE A 57 1.14 -23.12 -1.74
CA ILE A 57 0.11 -23.38 -0.73
C ILE A 57 -0.84 -22.18 -0.65
N TYR A 58 -0.29 -20.96 -0.64
CA TYR A 58 -1.09 -19.75 -0.67
C TYR A 58 -1.93 -19.64 -1.95
N LEU A 59 -1.39 -19.96 -3.12
CA LEU A 59 -2.15 -19.94 -4.37
C LEU A 59 -3.32 -20.93 -4.38
N ALA A 60 -3.17 -22.07 -3.71
CA ALA A 60 -4.25 -23.07 -3.54
C ALA A 60 -5.28 -22.63 -2.49
N HIS A 61 -4.89 -21.77 -1.52
CA HIS A 61 -5.68 -21.26 -0.41
C HIS A 61 -5.51 -19.75 -0.25
N PRO A 62 -6.01 -18.92 -1.20
CA PRO A 62 -5.63 -17.51 -1.32
C PRO A 62 -6.31 -16.58 -0.29
N VAL A 63 -6.84 -17.16 0.78
CA VAL A 63 -7.43 -16.40 1.89
C VAL A 63 -6.54 -16.55 3.10
N VAL A 64 -6.09 -15.43 3.67
CA VAL A 64 -5.24 -15.40 4.85
C VAL A 64 -5.98 -14.74 6.00
N SER A 65 -5.82 -15.28 7.19
CA SER A 65 -6.38 -14.72 8.43
C SER A 65 -5.36 -14.76 9.57
N THR A 66 -5.43 -13.76 10.44
CA THR A 66 -4.69 -13.68 11.70
C THR A 66 -5.64 -13.68 12.91
N ASP A 67 -6.96 -13.81 12.67
CA ASP A 67 -8.01 -13.76 13.70
C ASP A 67 -8.85 -15.02 13.68
N THR A 68 -8.84 -15.78 14.78
CA THR A 68 -9.60 -17.03 14.93
C THR A 68 -11.08 -16.83 15.25
N ARG A 69 -11.51 -15.62 15.62
CA ARG A 69 -12.92 -15.33 15.97
C ARG A 69 -13.83 -15.28 14.73
N GLN A 70 -13.26 -14.95 13.57
CA GLN A 70 -13.95 -14.87 12.29
C GLN A 70 -13.07 -15.53 11.20
N LEU A 71 -12.87 -16.84 11.33
CA LEU A 71 -11.96 -17.57 10.45
C LEU A 71 -12.68 -18.04 9.18
N PRO A 72 -12.29 -17.59 7.99
CA PRO A 72 -12.83 -18.11 6.75
C PRO A 72 -12.44 -19.58 6.55
N LYS A 73 -13.39 -20.41 6.12
CA LYS A 73 -13.10 -21.82 5.81
C LYS A 73 -12.10 -21.92 4.66
N GLY A 74 -11.15 -22.84 4.81
CA GLY A 74 -10.10 -23.07 3.82
C GLY A 74 -8.99 -22.03 3.78
N CYS A 75 -8.96 -21.07 4.72
CA CYS A 75 -7.91 -20.06 4.80
C CYS A 75 -6.59 -20.62 5.33
N ILE A 76 -5.53 -19.85 5.18
CA ILE A 76 -4.27 -20.03 5.89
C ILE A 76 -4.31 -19.12 7.13
N PHE A 77 -4.22 -19.70 8.30
CA PHE A 77 -4.11 -18.96 9.56
C PHE A 77 -2.66 -18.66 9.89
N PHE A 78 -2.31 -17.40 10.12
CA PHE A 78 -0.99 -17.00 10.62
C PHE A 78 -1.06 -16.76 12.13
N ALA A 79 -0.33 -17.55 12.89
CA ALA A 79 -0.26 -17.53 14.34
C ALA A 79 0.70 -16.42 14.82
N LEU A 80 0.25 -15.16 14.76
CA LEU A 80 1.08 -14.01 15.14
C LEU A 80 1.23 -13.92 16.67
N ARG A 81 2.39 -13.43 17.12
CA ARG A 81 2.64 -13.06 18.51
C ARG A 81 2.42 -11.57 18.73
N GLY A 82 1.77 -11.24 19.81
CA GLY A 82 1.61 -9.87 20.28
C GLY A 82 2.10 -9.71 21.71
N ALA A 83 2.16 -8.48 22.20
CA ALA A 83 2.66 -8.19 23.55
C ALA A 83 1.88 -8.90 24.68
N ARG A 84 0.64 -9.28 24.44
CA ARG A 84 -0.27 -9.86 25.45
C ARG A 84 -0.93 -11.17 25.01
N PHE A 85 -0.60 -11.70 23.84
CA PHE A 85 -1.15 -12.95 23.31
C PHE A 85 -0.12 -13.67 22.46
N ASP A 86 -0.27 -15.00 22.36
CA ASP A 86 0.49 -15.87 21.48
C ASP A 86 -0.46 -16.61 20.56
N GLY A 87 -0.42 -16.30 19.25
CA GLY A 87 -1.26 -16.91 18.23
C GLY A 87 -1.05 -18.41 18.09
N ASN A 88 0.15 -18.92 18.45
CA ASN A 88 0.47 -20.35 18.36
C ASN A 88 -0.47 -21.22 19.18
N GLN A 89 -0.96 -20.71 20.32
CA GLN A 89 -1.93 -21.40 21.17
C GLN A 89 -3.28 -21.66 20.47
N TYR A 90 -3.58 -20.91 19.41
CA TYR A 90 -4.84 -21.01 18.65
C TYR A 90 -4.70 -21.82 17.36
N ALA A 91 -3.53 -22.38 17.04
CA ALA A 91 -3.31 -23.14 15.81
C ALA A 91 -4.27 -24.34 15.70
N ARG A 92 -4.44 -25.11 16.79
CA ARG A 92 -5.39 -26.24 16.86
C ARG A 92 -6.83 -25.76 16.61
N ALA A 93 -7.27 -24.75 17.34
CA ALA A 93 -8.63 -24.21 17.19
C ALA A 93 -8.89 -23.67 15.78
N ALA A 94 -7.89 -23.06 15.14
CA ALA A 94 -7.99 -22.58 13.76
C ALA A 94 -8.19 -23.74 12.77
N LEU A 95 -7.42 -24.82 12.89
CA LEU A 95 -7.57 -26.02 12.04
C LEU A 95 -8.92 -26.71 12.26
N GLU A 96 -9.39 -26.80 13.51
CA GLU A 96 -10.70 -27.35 13.86
C GLU A 96 -11.87 -26.48 13.35
N ALA A 97 -11.68 -25.15 13.31
CA ALA A 97 -12.64 -24.20 12.74
C ALA A 97 -12.65 -24.19 11.20
N GLY A 98 -11.72 -24.92 10.55
CA GLY A 98 -11.71 -25.13 9.11
C GLY A 98 -10.65 -24.36 8.34
N ALA A 99 -9.60 -23.86 9.00
CA ALA A 99 -8.40 -23.42 8.29
C ALA A 99 -7.78 -24.60 7.55
N ALA A 100 -7.28 -24.36 6.33
CA ALA A 100 -6.56 -25.36 5.57
C ALA A 100 -5.18 -25.63 6.17
N TYR A 101 -4.49 -24.54 6.55
CA TYR A 101 -3.16 -24.57 7.16
C TYR A 101 -3.07 -23.55 8.30
N ALA A 102 -2.14 -23.81 9.23
CA ALA A 102 -1.73 -22.87 10.27
C ALA A 102 -0.21 -22.65 10.20
N ILE A 103 0.21 -21.41 9.99
CA ILE A 103 1.61 -20.98 10.02
C ILE A 103 1.96 -20.66 11.47
N ILE A 104 2.93 -21.36 12.02
CA ILE A 104 3.35 -21.27 13.42
C ILE A 104 4.84 -20.98 13.53
N ASP A 105 5.27 -20.33 14.62
CA ASP A 105 6.69 -20.10 14.94
C ASP A 105 7.08 -20.67 16.31
N ASP A 106 6.23 -21.55 16.86
CA ASP A 106 6.52 -22.35 18.04
C ASP A 106 6.46 -23.84 17.70
N PRO A 107 7.57 -24.58 17.77
CA PRO A 107 7.58 -26.01 17.50
C PRO A 107 6.61 -26.82 18.38
N SER A 108 6.30 -26.33 19.59
CA SER A 108 5.36 -26.99 20.50
C SER A 108 3.89 -26.92 20.04
N ALA A 109 3.58 -25.98 19.13
CA ALA A 109 2.26 -25.84 18.52
C ALA A 109 2.06 -26.72 17.27
N GLN A 110 3.06 -27.52 16.88
CA GLN A 110 2.96 -28.44 15.75
C GLN A 110 1.99 -29.58 16.07
N ILE A 111 1.05 -29.86 15.15
CA ILE A 111 -0.04 -30.81 15.35
C ILE A 111 0.03 -31.94 14.32
N ASP A 112 -0.02 -31.59 13.05
CA ASP A 112 0.01 -32.48 11.90
C ASP A 112 0.62 -31.75 10.69
N GLU A 113 0.54 -32.32 9.49
CA GLU A 113 1.09 -31.76 8.24
C GLU A 113 0.46 -30.42 7.82
N ARG A 114 -0.65 -30.02 8.42
CA ARG A 114 -1.29 -28.73 8.17
C ARG A 114 -0.72 -27.60 9.02
N THR A 115 0.12 -27.94 10.02
CA THR A 115 0.88 -26.94 10.77
C THR A 115 2.25 -26.75 10.14
N ILE A 116 2.51 -25.56 9.63
CA ILE A 116 3.74 -25.21 8.93
C ILE A 116 4.59 -24.36 9.86
N LEU A 117 5.76 -24.89 10.26
CA LEU A 117 6.68 -24.21 11.13
C LEU A 117 7.58 -23.25 10.32
N VAL A 118 7.63 -22.00 10.75
CA VAL A 118 8.49 -20.93 10.24
C VAL A 118 9.34 -20.34 11.38
N GLU A 119 10.35 -19.53 11.05
CA GLU A 119 11.19 -18.84 12.04
C GLU A 119 10.41 -17.76 12.80
N ASP A 120 9.60 -16.98 12.07
CA ASP A 120 8.78 -15.87 12.57
C ASP A 120 7.53 -15.78 11.68
N SER A 121 6.36 -15.96 12.28
CA SER A 121 5.07 -15.97 11.56
C SER A 121 4.74 -14.59 10.96
N LEU A 122 5.12 -13.50 11.63
CA LEU A 122 4.90 -12.16 11.09
C LEU A 122 5.82 -11.91 9.89
N LYS A 123 7.09 -12.27 10.00
CA LYS A 123 8.04 -12.13 8.90
C LYS A 123 7.66 -12.99 7.70
N ALA A 124 7.15 -14.20 7.94
CA ALA A 124 6.64 -15.08 6.89
C ALA A 124 5.43 -14.45 6.16
N LEU A 125 4.50 -13.83 6.91
CA LEU A 125 3.35 -13.08 6.33
C LEU A 125 3.82 -11.93 5.44
N GLN A 126 4.78 -11.14 5.92
CA GLN A 126 5.34 -10.00 5.19
C GLN A 126 6.08 -10.43 3.93
N LEU A 127 6.92 -11.46 4.03
CA LEU A 127 7.67 -11.99 2.88
C LEU A 127 6.74 -12.62 1.85
N LEU A 128 5.70 -13.34 2.29
CA LEU A 128 4.69 -13.90 1.39
C LEU A 128 3.95 -12.80 0.63
N ALA A 129 3.57 -11.71 1.33
CA ALA A 129 2.90 -10.58 0.70
C ALA A 129 3.80 -9.84 -0.29
N CYS A 130 5.06 -9.62 0.06
CA CYS A 130 6.06 -9.01 -0.82
C CYS A 130 6.27 -9.89 -2.06
N HIS A 131 6.47 -11.20 -1.88
CA HIS A 131 6.63 -12.15 -2.98
C HIS A 131 5.39 -12.16 -3.90
N HIS A 132 4.19 -12.23 -3.33
CA HIS A 132 2.94 -12.18 -4.10
C HIS A 132 2.79 -10.88 -4.90
N ARG A 133 3.09 -9.74 -4.28
CA ARG A 133 3.11 -8.43 -4.95
C ARG A 133 4.08 -8.43 -6.15
N GLN A 134 5.25 -9.06 -6.01
CA GLN A 134 6.27 -9.13 -7.07
C GLN A 134 5.89 -10.04 -8.23
N GLN A 135 5.03 -11.05 -8.01
CA GLN A 135 4.50 -11.90 -9.09
C GLN A 135 3.46 -11.18 -9.96
N LEU A 136 2.93 -10.06 -9.48
CA LEU A 136 1.91 -9.27 -10.15
C LEU A 136 2.49 -7.90 -10.52
N ASP A 137 2.55 -7.59 -11.82
CA ASP A 137 3.03 -6.28 -12.33
C ASP A 137 1.91 -5.23 -12.23
N ILE A 138 1.49 -4.96 -10.97
CA ILE A 138 0.41 -4.02 -10.66
C ILE A 138 1.01 -2.78 -10.00
N PRO A 139 0.81 -1.57 -10.54
CA PRO A 139 1.29 -0.34 -9.93
C PRO A 139 0.69 -0.14 -8.54
N VAL A 140 1.52 0.33 -7.60
CA VAL A 140 1.13 0.60 -6.21
C VAL A 140 1.29 2.09 -5.92
N ILE A 141 0.23 2.71 -5.42
CA ILE A 141 0.22 4.06 -4.86
C ILE A 141 0.25 3.94 -3.34
N ALA A 142 1.23 4.55 -2.68
CA ALA A 142 1.31 4.60 -1.22
C ALA A 142 0.88 5.98 -0.70
N ILE A 143 0.07 5.98 0.36
CA ILE A 143 -0.34 7.20 1.06
C ILE A 143 0.10 7.13 2.51
N THR A 144 0.85 8.13 2.96
CA THR A 144 1.14 8.35 4.38
C THR A 144 0.91 9.80 4.77
N GLY A 145 1.22 10.15 5.99
CA GLY A 145 1.11 11.52 6.53
C GLY A 145 0.63 11.51 7.98
N THR A 146 0.57 12.68 8.58
CA THR A 146 0.11 12.82 9.96
C THR A 146 -1.41 12.71 10.03
N ASN A 147 -2.13 13.55 9.30
CA ASN A 147 -3.59 13.61 9.26
C ASN A 147 -4.10 13.43 7.83
N GLY A 148 -5.37 13.07 7.69
CA GLY A 148 -6.04 13.01 6.38
C GLY A 148 -5.72 11.79 5.52
N LYS A 149 -4.88 10.85 5.94
CA LYS A 149 -4.53 9.64 5.18
C LYS A 149 -5.75 8.87 4.70
N THR A 150 -6.61 8.49 5.64
CA THR A 150 -7.80 7.67 5.35
C THR A 150 -8.78 8.43 4.47
N THR A 151 -9.03 9.73 4.75
CA THR A 151 -9.89 10.55 3.90
C THR A 151 -9.34 10.65 2.48
N THR A 152 -8.05 10.95 2.33
CA THR A 152 -7.39 11.01 1.01
C THR A 152 -7.45 9.66 0.30
N LYS A 153 -7.20 8.56 1.01
CA LYS A 153 -7.31 7.20 0.47
C LYS A 153 -8.72 6.91 -0.03
N GLU A 154 -9.76 7.17 0.78
CA GLU A 154 -11.16 6.90 0.39
C GLU A 154 -11.58 7.72 -0.83
N LEU A 155 -11.22 9.02 -0.88
CA LEU A 155 -11.52 9.88 -2.02
C LEU A 155 -10.78 9.42 -3.28
N THR A 156 -9.51 9.11 -3.16
CA THR A 156 -8.69 8.59 -4.25
C THR A 156 -9.25 7.26 -4.74
N ALA A 157 -9.63 6.35 -3.82
CA ALA A 157 -10.23 5.08 -4.17
C ALA A 157 -11.57 5.26 -4.89
N ALA A 158 -12.43 6.16 -4.42
CA ALA A 158 -13.72 6.45 -5.06
C ALA A 158 -13.54 6.92 -6.52
N VAL A 159 -12.56 7.80 -6.76
CA VAL A 159 -12.26 8.29 -8.11
C VAL A 159 -11.64 7.19 -8.99
N LEU A 160 -10.60 6.52 -8.49
CA LEU A 160 -9.87 5.51 -9.28
C LEU A 160 -10.72 4.29 -9.61
N SER A 161 -11.63 3.88 -8.71
CA SER A 161 -12.53 2.74 -8.92
C SER A 161 -13.55 2.97 -10.04
N THR A 162 -13.76 4.21 -10.49
CA THR A 162 -14.61 4.49 -11.66
C THR A 162 -13.99 3.96 -12.98
N THR A 163 -12.68 3.77 -12.98
CA THR A 163 -11.92 3.42 -14.20
C THR A 163 -11.11 2.14 -14.05
N TYR A 164 -10.58 1.87 -12.86
CA TYR A 164 -9.69 0.74 -12.58
C TYR A 164 -10.34 -0.28 -11.66
N ARG A 165 -10.01 -1.54 -11.86
CA ARG A 165 -10.19 -2.56 -10.82
C ARG A 165 -9.12 -2.33 -9.76
N LEU A 166 -9.50 -1.58 -8.74
CA LEU A 166 -8.62 -1.08 -7.69
C LEU A 166 -8.67 -2.01 -6.48
N LEU A 167 -7.50 -2.44 -6.00
CA LEU A 167 -7.35 -2.89 -4.61
C LEU A 167 -6.98 -1.69 -3.75
N TYR A 168 -7.58 -1.54 -2.58
CA TYR A 168 -7.17 -0.50 -1.64
C TYR A 168 -7.26 -0.97 -0.19
N THR A 169 -6.52 -0.29 0.69
CA THR A 169 -6.53 -0.56 2.12
C THR A 169 -7.92 -0.33 2.71
N GLU A 170 -8.51 -1.37 3.29
CA GLU A 170 -9.78 -1.30 4.00
C GLU A 170 -9.58 -0.92 5.47
N GLY A 171 -10.47 -0.09 5.99
CA GLY A 171 -10.41 0.34 7.38
C GLY A 171 -9.05 0.94 7.76
N ASN A 172 -8.47 0.40 8.82
CA ASN A 172 -7.18 0.82 9.37
C ASN A 172 -6.06 -0.22 9.17
N LEU A 173 -6.15 -1.07 8.13
CA LEU A 173 -5.15 -2.08 7.80
C LEU A 173 -3.87 -1.45 7.20
N ASN A 174 -3.28 -0.50 7.90
CA ASN A 174 -2.20 0.37 7.44
C ASN A 174 -0.85 0.15 8.16
N ASN A 175 -0.71 -0.93 8.91
CA ASN A 175 0.47 -1.27 9.69
C ASN A 175 1.18 -2.54 9.14
N HIS A 176 2.24 -2.99 9.84
CA HIS A 176 3.08 -4.14 9.51
C HIS A 176 2.35 -5.51 9.42
N ILE A 177 1.07 -5.58 9.82
CA ILE A 177 0.17 -6.74 9.62
C ILE A 177 -0.86 -6.43 8.53
N GLY A 178 -1.47 -5.25 8.58
CA GLY A 178 -2.57 -4.85 7.71
C GLY A 178 -2.15 -4.66 6.25
N VAL A 179 -0.96 -4.09 6.01
CA VAL A 179 -0.43 -3.92 4.64
C VAL A 179 -0.17 -5.27 3.96
N PRO A 180 0.52 -6.25 4.60
CA PRO A 180 0.60 -7.61 4.07
C PRO A 180 -0.76 -8.25 3.77
N LEU A 181 -1.70 -8.19 4.70
CA LEU A 181 -3.05 -8.75 4.50
C LEU A 181 -3.79 -8.09 3.33
N THR A 182 -3.60 -6.78 3.14
CA THR A 182 -4.16 -6.08 1.98
C THR A 182 -3.52 -6.56 0.68
N LEU A 183 -2.19 -6.65 0.61
CA LEU A 183 -1.47 -7.08 -0.59
C LEU A 183 -1.76 -8.53 -0.98
N LEU A 184 -1.96 -9.42 -0.02
CA LEU A 184 -2.38 -10.81 -0.28
C LEU A 184 -3.80 -10.94 -0.85
N ARG A 185 -4.55 -9.87 -0.99
CA ARG A 185 -5.82 -9.82 -1.71
C ARG A 185 -5.67 -9.40 -3.18
N LEU A 186 -4.46 -9.06 -3.63
CA LEU A 186 -4.20 -8.80 -5.04
C LEU A 186 -4.52 -10.03 -5.88
N THR A 187 -5.09 -9.79 -7.04
CA THR A 187 -5.36 -10.81 -8.06
C THR A 187 -4.93 -10.26 -9.43
N PRO A 188 -4.73 -11.10 -10.44
CA PRO A 188 -4.38 -10.65 -11.79
C PRO A 188 -5.42 -9.73 -12.44
N GLU A 189 -6.64 -9.68 -11.91
CA GLU A 189 -7.68 -8.78 -12.41
C GLU A 189 -7.50 -7.34 -11.93
N HIS A 190 -6.80 -7.11 -10.83
CA HIS A 190 -6.52 -5.75 -10.36
C HIS A 190 -5.57 -5.03 -11.32
N GLN A 191 -5.78 -3.74 -11.47
CA GLN A 191 -5.02 -2.87 -12.38
C GLN A 191 -4.22 -1.83 -11.62
N LEU A 192 -4.54 -1.63 -10.33
CA LEU A 192 -3.92 -0.64 -9.47
C LEU A 192 -4.13 -1.04 -8.01
N ALA A 193 -3.16 -0.73 -7.15
CA ALA A 193 -3.30 -0.86 -5.71
C ALA A 193 -3.07 0.48 -5.01
N LEU A 194 -3.87 0.79 -3.99
CA LEU A 194 -3.78 2.00 -3.18
C LEU A 194 -3.60 1.61 -1.72
N ILE A 195 -2.40 1.84 -1.19
CA ILE A 195 -1.98 1.34 0.11
C ILE A 195 -1.78 2.50 1.09
N GLU A 196 -2.59 2.54 2.13
CA GLU A 196 -2.39 3.45 3.26
C GLU A 196 -1.28 2.90 4.17
N MET A 197 -0.33 3.77 4.56
CA MET A 197 0.80 3.43 5.42
C MET A 197 0.80 4.28 6.68
N GLY A 198 0.53 3.63 7.80
CA GLY A 198 0.59 4.20 9.15
C GLY A 198 1.97 4.00 9.77
N ALA A 199 2.37 4.91 10.66
CA ALA A 199 3.59 4.77 11.44
C ALA A 199 3.42 5.32 12.86
N SER A 200 4.08 4.69 13.80
CA SER A 200 4.16 5.07 15.21
C SER A 200 5.59 5.33 15.68
N LYS A 201 6.59 4.86 14.97
CA LYS A 201 8.03 5.00 15.26
C LYS A 201 8.84 5.08 13.96
N PRO A 202 10.11 5.54 14.03
CA PRO A 202 11.06 5.50 12.92
C PRO A 202 11.25 4.07 12.38
N GLY A 203 11.34 3.94 11.03
CA GLY A 203 11.49 2.67 10.33
C GLY A 203 10.16 2.00 9.95
N ASP A 204 9.02 2.46 10.51
CA ASP A 204 7.72 1.83 10.20
C ASP A 204 7.34 2.01 8.72
N ILE A 205 7.55 3.19 8.13
CA ILE A 205 7.24 3.43 6.71
C ILE A 205 8.23 2.71 5.80
N GLU A 206 9.52 2.68 6.16
CA GLU A 206 10.54 1.93 5.44
C GLU A 206 10.17 0.45 5.34
N GLU A 207 9.76 -0.18 6.45
CA GLU A 207 9.30 -1.57 6.48
C GLU A 207 8.09 -1.78 5.55
N LEU A 208 7.08 -0.91 5.62
CA LEU A 208 5.89 -1.01 4.76
C LEU A 208 6.23 -0.80 3.29
N CYS A 209 7.14 0.11 2.97
CA CYS A 209 7.65 0.32 1.61
C CYS A 209 8.43 -0.88 1.09
N ALA A 210 9.20 -1.57 1.94
CA ALA A 210 9.91 -2.78 1.56
C ALA A 210 8.95 -3.93 1.21
N ILE A 211 7.76 -3.98 1.83
CA ILE A 211 6.74 -4.98 1.55
C ILE A 211 5.91 -4.63 0.31
N ALA A 212 5.45 -3.37 0.22
CA ALA A 212 4.52 -2.95 -0.83
C ALA A 212 5.20 -2.53 -2.14
N GLU A 213 6.47 -2.14 -2.08
CA GLU A 213 7.25 -1.68 -3.23
C GLU A 213 6.51 -0.64 -4.09
N PRO A 214 6.17 0.55 -3.52
CA PRO A 214 5.35 1.53 -4.22
C PRO A 214 6.04 2.12 -5.45
N ASN A 215 5.22 2.39 -6.48
CA ASN A 215 5.63 3.11 -7.69
C ASN A 215 5.31 4.61 -7.59
N TYR A 216 4.28 4.94 -6.81
CA TYR A 216 3.80 6.30 -6.58
C TYR A 216 3.61 6.55 -5.10
N GLY A 217 3.76 7.79 -4.67
CA GLY A 217 3.55 8.12 -3.26
C GLY A 217 3.07 9.53 -3.00
N LEU A 218 2.35 9.66 -1.90
CA LEU A 218 1.80 10.90 -1.41
C LEU A 218 1.99 10.99 0.10
N ILE A 219 2.53 12.10 0.58
CA ILE A 219 2.49 12.48 1.99
C ILE A 219 1.44 13.58 2.13
N THR A 220 0.36 13.32 2.88
CA THR A 220 -0.73 14.30 3.02
C THR A 220 -0.29 15.57 3.74
N ASN A 221 0.44 15.42 4.82
CA ASN A 221 1.06 16.52 5.58
C ASN A 221 2.04 15.98 6.63
N ILE A 222 2.88 16.88 7.16
CA ILE A 222 3.75 16.63 8.30
C ILE A 222 3.29 17.54 9.45
N GLY A 223 2.72 16.94 10.49
CA GLY A 223 2.16 17.65 11.63
C GLY A 223 2.61 17.04 12.96
N ARG A 224 2.14 17.64 14.05
CA ARG A 224 2.42 17.15 15.42
C ARG A 224 1.44 16.04 15.79
N ALA A 225 1.85 14.77 15.62
CA ALA A 225 1.12 13.62 16.14
C ALA A 225 2.11 12.54 16.59
N HIS A 226 1.70 11.71 17.53
CA HIS A 226 2.47 10.59 18.08
C HIS A 226 3.90 10.98 18.53
N LEU A 227 4.07 12.18 19.13
CA LEU A 227 5.39 12.70 19.54
C LEU A 227 6.10 11.78 20.54
N GLU A 228 5.36 10.98 21.30
CA GLU A 228 5.94 9.96 22.20
C GLU A 228 6.72 8.90 21.44
N GLY A 229 6.24 8.48 20.27
CA GLY A 229 6.91 7.48 19.44
C GLY A 229 7.99 8.05 18.52
N PHE A 230 7.81 9.29 18.04
CA PHE A 230 8.75 9.94 17.11
C PHE A 230 9.77 10.86 17.79
N GLY A 231 9.56 11.21 19.07
CA GLY A 231 10.42 12.08 19.86
C GLY A 231 10.34 13.57 19.50
N SER A 232 10.12 13.92 18.24
CA SER A 232 10.07 15.30 17.75
C SER A 232 9.33 15.40 16.42
N ILE A 233 9.01 16.64 15.99
CA ILE A 233 8.45 16.88 14.65
C ILE A 233 9.43 16.49 13.53
N GLU A 234 10.73 16.62 13.79
CA GLU A 234 11.77 16.18 12.85
C GLU A 234 11.79 14.63 12.75
N GLY A 235 11.52 13.92 13.85
CA GLY A 235 11.31 12.49 13.85
C GLY A 235 10.11 12.09 12.99
N VAL A 236 8.99 12.84 13.07
CA VAL A 236 7.83 12.65 12.19
C VAL A 236 8.21 12.89 10.73
N ARG A 237 8.89 14.01 10.42
CA ARG A 237 9.35 14.37 9.08
C ARG A 237 10.23 13.25 8.50
N ARG A 238 11.23 12.79 9.24
CA ARG A 238 12.12 11.70 8.82
C ARG A 238 11.36 10.42 8.54
N THR A 239 10.49 10.00 9.47
CA THR A 239 9.73 8.75 9.30
C THR A 239 8.78 8.80 8.11
N LYS A 240 8.06 9.91 7.89
CA LYS A 240 7.19 10.03 6.71
C LYS A 240 8.02 10.12 5.42
N GLY A 241 9.21 10.73 5.49
CA GLY A 241 10.18 10.83 4.41
C GLY A 241 10.71 9.49 3.92
N GLU A 242 10.67 8.43 4.73
CA GLU A 242 11.03 7.06 4.34
C GLU A 242 10.27 6.60 3.08
N LEU A 243 9.02 7.08 2.87
CA LEU A 243 8.27 6.85 1.62
C LEU A 243 8.99 7.49 0.42
N TYR A 244 9.42 8.75 0.55
CA TYR A 244 10.11 9.45 -0.52
C TYR A 244 11.49 8.85 -0.80
N ASP A 245 12.19 8.38 0.24
CA ASP A 245 13.48 7.69 0.08
C ASP A 245 13.31 6.37 -0.68
N SER A 246 12.25 5.60 -0.38
CA SER A 246 11.92 4.39 -1.12
C SER A 246 11.62 4.70 -2.60
N LEU A 247 10.81 5.72 -2.87
CA LEU A 247 10.48 6.13 -4.24
C LEU A 247 11.70 6.63 -5.00
N ARG A 248 12.59 7.39 -4.35
CA ARG A 248 13.87 7.84 -4.93
C ARG A 248 14.73 6.66 -5.37
N ALA A 249 14.87 5.66 -4.51
CA ALA A 249 15.64 4.46 -4.80
C ALA A 249 15.05 3.63 -5.95
N ARG A 250 13.72 3.62 -6.08
CA ARG A 250 12.97 2.87 -7.09
C ARG A 250 12.66 3.64 -8.37
N LYS A 251 13.07 4.92 -8.47
CA LYS A 251 12.70 5.83 -9.57
C LYS A 251 11.18 5.99 -9.71
N GLY A 252 10.49 6.03 -8.57
CA GLY A 252 9.06 6.25 -8.50
C GLY A 252 8.69 7.73 -8.62
N ILE A 253 7.41 8.03 -8.54
CA ILE A 253 6.85 9.37 -8.70
C ILE A 253 6.18 9.81 -7.39
N VAL A 254 6.41 11.06 -7.01
CA VAL A 254 5.81 11.69 -5.83
C VAL A 254 4.72 12.67 -6.26
N PHE A 255 3.56 12.61 -5.61
CA PHE A 255 2.58 13.69 -5.63
C PHE A 255 2.76 14.53 -4.36
N PHE A 256 2.87 15.84 -4.51
CA PHE A 256 3.05 16.74 -3.36
C PHE A 256 2.26 18.02 -3.51
N ARG A 257 1.86 18.59 -2.38
CA ARG A 257 1.16 19.87 -2.34
C ARG A 257 2.14 21.01 -2.53
N ALA A 258 1.92 21.83 -3.57
CA ALA A 258 2.83 22.89 -3.98
C ALA A 258 3.09 23.93 -2.89
N GLU A 259 2.09 24.24 -2.06
CA GLU A 259 2.22 25.18 -0.95
C GLU A 259 3.00 24.64 0.26
N ASP A 260 3.26 23.34 0.33
CA ASP A 260 4.01 22.73 1.43
C ASP A 260 5.50 22.69 1.11
N LYS A 261 6.22 23.72 1.54
CA LYS A 261 7.68 23.84 1.32
C LYS A 261 8.46 22.67 1.91
N THR A 262 7.98 22.07 2.99
CA THR A 262 8.63 20.89 3.59
C THR A 262 8.54 19.70 2.65
N LEU A 263 7.37 19.44 2.06
CA LEU A 263 7.19 18.34 1.11
C LEU A 263 7.93 18.60 -0.20
N GLU A 264 7.98 19.87 -0.66
CA GLU A 264 8.76 20.28 -1.82
C GLU A 264 10.25 19.95 -1.63
N GLU A 265 10.87 20.39 -0.52
CA GLU A 265 12.26 20.09 -0.17
C GLU A 265 12.53 18.59 -0.08
N MET A 266 11.66 17.85 0.62
CA MET A 266 11.82 16.41 0.81
C MET A 266 11.72 15.61 -0.51
N SER A 267 11.01 16.13 -1.50
CA SER A 267 10.82 15.51 -2.81
C SER A 267 11.91 15.83 -3.83
N GLU A 268 12.92 16.63 -3.47
CA GLU A 268 14.03 16.94 -4.38
C GLU A 268 14.74 15.68 -4.89
N GLY A 269 15.05 15.68 -6.20
CA GLY A 269 15.71 14.55 -6.85
C GLY A 269 14.81 13.33 -7.10
N ILE A 270 13.50 13.48 -6.96
CA ILE A 270 12.51 12.46 -7.34
C ILE A 270 11.64 13.02 -8.47
N ASP A 271 11.20 12.18 -9.40
CA ASP A 271 10.16 12.58 -10.35
C ASP A 271 8.89 12.94 -9.58
N ARG A 272 8.34 14.13 -9.86
CA ARG A 272 7.29 14.68 -9.01
C ARG A 272 6.20 15.40 -9.80
N ILE A 273 5.00 15.37 -9.26
CA ILE A 273 3.80 16.03 -9.74
C ILE A 273 3.24 16.87 -8.60
N ASP A 274 3.27 18.17 -8.77
CA ASP A 274 2.73 19.12 -7.81
C ASP A 274 1.25 19.40 -8.06
N TYR A 275 0.53 19.59 -6.98
CA TYR A 275 -0.88 19.98 -6.99
C TYR A 275 -1.15 21.00 -5.88
N GLY A 276 -2.10 21.88 -6.08
CA GLY A 276 -2.44 22.88 -5.07
C GLY A 276 -3.35 23.99 -5.58
N THR A 277 -3.34 25.11 -4.86
CA THR A 277 -4.06 26.34 -5.23
C THR A 277 -3.19 27.32 -6.00
N ASP A 278 -1.88 27.10 -6.03
CA ASP A 278 -0.92 27.90 -6.77
C ASP A 278 -1.21 27.79 -8.27
N PRO A 279 -1.42 28.92 -8.99
CA PRO A 279 -1.65 28.90 -10.44
C PRO A 279 -0.50 28.29 -11.26
N GLU A 280 0.71 28.26 -10.71
CA GLU A 280 1.89 27.66 -11.36
C GLU A 280 1.98 26.15 -11.14
N ALA A 281 1.16 25.58 -10.24
CA ALA A 281 1.14 24.15 -9.99
C ALA A 281 0.66 23.38 -11.24
N ARG A 282 1.19 22.19 -11.44
CA ARG A 282 0.82 21.32 -12.57
C ARG A 282 -0.66 20.92 -12.55
N ILE A 283 -1.21 20.72 -11.35
CA ILE A 283 -2.64 20.48 -11.12
C ILE A 283 -3.13 21.58 -10.18
N VAL A 284 -3.99 22.43 -10.68
CA VAL A 284 -4.53 23.55 -9.89
C VAL A 284 -5.93 23.21 -9.42
N GLY A 285 -6.19 23.31 -8.11
CA GLY A 285 -7.49 23.08 -7.51
C GLY A 285 -7.89 24.23 -6.61
N GLN A 286 -9.17 24.62 -6.63
CA GLN A 286 -9.69 25.67 -5.79
C GLN A 286 -11.03 25.27 -5.18
N ALA A 287 -11.11 25.24 -3.84
CA ALA A 287 -12.35 25.07 -3.14
C ALA A 287 -13.22 26.34 -3.27
N THR A 288 -14.49 26.16 -3.54
CA THR A 288 -15.46 27.23 -3.50
C THR A 288 -16.00 27.32 -2.06
N PRO A 289 -15.91 28.48 -1.39
CA PRO A 289 -16.44 28.64 -0.04
C PRO A 289 -17.91 28.24 0.03
N SER A 290 -18.27 27.48 1.05
CA SER A 290 -19.66 27.11 1.33
C SER A 290 -20.46 28.38 1.66
N THR A 291 -21.50 28.67 0.89
CA THR A 291 -22.45 29.75 1.17
C THR A 291 -23.70 29.15 1.78
N GLY A 292 -24.07 29.59 2.99
CA GLY A 292 -25.26 29.37 3.78
C GLY A 292 -26.12 28.09 3.60
N ASP A 293 -26.53 27.76 2.40
CA ASP A 293 -27.40 26.61 2.08
C ASP A 293 -26.65 25.43 1.46
N GLN A 294 -25.34 25.57 1.21
CA GLN A 294 -24.53 24.50 0.61
C GLN A 294 -23.80 23.71 1.70
N LEU A 295 -24.31 22.53 2.00
CA LEU A 295 -23.71 21.63 3.01
C LEU A 295 -22.41 20.98 2.51
N PHE A 296 -22.27 20.76 1.21
CA PHE A 296 -21.18 19.99 0.62
C PHE A 296 -20.12 20.89 -0.02
N LEU A 297 -18.87 20.43 0.10
CA LEU A 297 -17.73 21.07 -0.54
C LEU A 297 -17.85 21.02 -2.07
N HIS A 298 -17.71 22.17 -2.70
CA HIS A 298 -17.54 22.33 -4.13
C HIS A 298 -16.10 22.75 -4.41
N PHE A 299 -15.50 22.20 -5.45
CA PHE A 299 -14.20 22.65 -5.91
C PHE A 299 -14.12 22.63 -7.43
N SER A 300 -13.21 23.40 -7.97
CA SER A 300 -12.83 23.32 -9.37
C SER A 300 -11.37 22.92 -9.49
N TRP A 301 -11.01 22.28 -10.59
CA TRP A 301 -9.64 21.91 -10.89
C TRP A 301 -9.32 22.02 -12.36
N ALA A 302 -8.05 22.19 -12.67
CA ALA A 302 -7.51 22.24 -14.01
C ALA A 302 -6.14 21.55 -14.05
N CYS A 303 -5.76 21.07 -15.22
CA CYS A 303 -4.41 20.60 -15.52
C CYS A 303 -3.96 21.18 -16.86
N PRO A 304 -3.41 22.41 -16.87
CA PRO A 304 -3.05 23.11 -18.11
C PRO A 304 -2.05 22.33 -18.97
N THR A 305 -1.11 21.63 -18.35
CA THR A 305 -0.11 20.82 -19.05
C THR A 305 -0.70 19.67 -19.87
N LEU A 306 -1.93 19.28 -19.57
CA LEU A 306 -2.70 18.24 -20.31
C LEU A 306 -3.80 18.86 -21.16
N GLY A 307 -3.90 20.18 -21.24
CA GLY A 307 -4.99 20.86 -21.92
C GLY A 307 -6.36 20.66 -21.25
N ILE A 308 -6.40 20.29 -19.97
CA ILE A 308 -7.63 20.18 -19.20
C ILE A 308 -7.95 21.55 -18.61
N GLU A 309 -8.99 22.17 -19.17
CA GLU A 309 -9.56 23.39 -18.63
C GLU A 309 -10.29 23.16 -17.31
N GLN A 310 -10.60 24.23 -16.62
CA GLN A 310 -11.29 24.20 -15.33
C GLN A 310 -12.54 23.33 -15.35
N ARG A 311 -12.59 22.38 -14.40
CA ARG A 311 -13.73 21.46 -14.17
C ARG A 311 -14.28 21.71 -12.77
N ALA A 312 -15.60 21.87 -12.68
CA ALA A 312 -16.28 21.96 -11.38
C ALA A 312 -16.68 20.56 -10.89
N VAL A 313 -16.47 20.31 -9.61
CA VAL A 313 -16.82 19.07 -8.94
C VAL A 313 -17.64 19.39 -7.70
N GLN A 314 -18.77 18.71 -7.56
CA GLN A 314 -19.57 18.69 -6.34
C GLN A 314 -19.25 17.42 -5.57
N THR A 315 -18.92 17.55 -4.28
CA THR A 315 -18.63 16.41 -3.41
C THR A 315 -19.76 16.18 -2.41
N HIS A 316 -19.70 15.09 -1.67
CA HIS A 316 -20.50 14.85 -0.47
C HIS A 316 -19.70 15.08 0.83
N LEU A 317 -18.58 15.79 0.74
CA LEU A 317 -17.75 16.17 1.88
C LEU A 317 -18.32 17.41 2.56
N VAL A 318 -18.26 17.44 3.87
CA VAL A 318 -18.67 18.57 4.69
C VAL A 318 -17.41 19.22 5.30
N GLY A 319 -17.33 20.56 5.23
CA GLY A 319 -16.23 21.34 5.78
C GLY A 319 -15.21 21.81 4.74
N ASP A 320 -14.52 22.90 5.06
CA ASP A 320 -13.63 23.63 4.14
C ASP A 320 -12.19 23.09 4.15
N TYR A 321 -11.89 22.14 5.02
CA TYR A 321 -10.53 21.60 5.26
C TYR A 321 -10.38 20.12 4.85
N ASN A 322 -11.38 19.54 4.23
CA ASN A 322 -11.33 18.17 3.71
C ASN A 322 -10.85 18.10 2.25
#